data_614e273cc08088298a3ec9fdf9724752
#
_entry.id   614e273cc08088298a3ec9fdf9724752
#
_cell.length_a   1.000
_cell.length_b   1.000
_cell.length_c   1.000
_cell.angle_alpha   90.00
_cell.angle_beta   90.00
_cell.angle_gamma   90.00
#
_symmetry.space_group_name_H-M   'P 1'
#
loop_
_entity.id
_entity.type
_entity.pdbx_description
1 polymer ?
#
loop_
_entity_poly.entity_id
_entity_poly.type
_entity_poly.pdbx_seq_one_letter_code
_entity_poly.pdbx_strand_id
1 'polypeptide(L)'
;MKKYVYMVEFDWSVEDGCDIETELFATYDKAFERYNQLVNEEKNNEDGWVHDVFKPNGTILKGYSVEEYGNKEKQEDLYWSCVMDEWYEYHSIIQLKKLEVK
;
A
#
# COMPACT_ATOMS: atom_id res chain seq x y z
N MET A 1 -10.02 -23.89 -15.65
CA MET A 1 -9.04 -23.55 -14.60
C MET A 1 -8.95 -22.04 -14.48
N LYS A 2 -9.12 -21.53 -13.28
CA LYS A 2 -9.00 -20.09 -13.04
C LYS A 2 -7.53 -19.69 -12.95
N LYS A 3 -7.19 -18.60 -13.58
CA LYS A 3 -5.86 -18.02 -13.50
C LYS A 3 -5.90 -16.72 -12.73
N TYR A 4 -4.86 -16.45 -11.97
CA TYR A 4 -4.75 -15.24 -11.19
C TYR A 4 -3.42 -14.53 -11.48
N VAL A 5 -3.46 -13.23 -11.40
CA VAL A 5 -2.26 -12.40 -11.31
C VAL A 5 -2.34 -11.61 -10.01
N TYR A 6 -1.21 -11.13 -9.56
CA TYR A 6 -1.12 -10.40 -8.30
C TYR A 6 -0.60 -9.01 -8.59
N MET A 7 -1.39 -8.02 -8.21
CA MET A 7 -1.08 -6.61 -8.48
C MET A 7 -0.53 -5.96 -7.22
N VAL A 8 0.58 -5.25 -7.35
CA VAL A 8 1.07 -4.35 -6.32
C VAL A 8 0.84 -2.94 -6.81
N GLU A 9 0.09 -2.17 -6.04
CA GLU A 9 -0.26 -0.79 -6.37
C GLU A 9 0.34 0.14 -5.33
N PHE A 10 1.03 1.17 -5.79
CA PHE A 10 1.60 2.21 -4.95
C PHE A 10 0.98 3.54 -5.34
N ASP A 11 0.10 4.05 -4.48
CA ASP A 11 -0.56 5.34 -4.63
C ASP A 11 0.14 6.32 -3.69
N TRP A 12 0.80 7.32 -4.25
CA TRP A 12 1.54 8.29 -3.46
C TRP A 12 1.19 9.71 -3.87
N SER A 13 1.30 10.63 -2.91
CA SER A 13 1.10 12.04 -3.14
C SER A 13 2.11 12.84 -2.32
N VAL A 14 2.67 13.86 -2.96
CA VAL A 14 3.55 14.84 -2.34
C VAL A 14 3.07 16.23 -2.75
N GLU A 15 3.64 17.28 -2.14
CA GLU A 15 3.20 18.67 -2.39
C GLU A 15 3.11 19.00 -3.88
N ASP A 16 4.09 18.57 -4.67
CA ASP A 16 4.19 18.93 -6.09
C ASP A 16 3.70 17.85 -7.05
N GLY A 17 3.09 16.77 -6.57
CA GLY A 17 2.62 15.73 -7.47
C GLY A 17 2.01 14.54 -6.79
N CYS A 18 1.36 13.72 -7.59
CA CYS A 18 0.79 12.45 -7.16
C CYS A 18 0.83 11.47 -8.33
N ASP A 19 0.87 10.19 -8.04
CA ASP A 19 0.82 9.16 -9.06
C ASP A 19 0.37 7.83 -8.44
N ILE A 20 -0.03 6.91 -9.31
CA ILE A 20 -0.37 5.55 -8.94
C ILE A 20 0.48 4.64 -9.83
N GLU A 21 1.38 3.89 -9.21
CA GLU A 21 2.23 2.94 -9.90
C GLU A 21 1.70 1.54 -9.67
N THR A 22 1.65 0.74 -10.73
CA THR A 22 1.08 -0.61 -10.69
C THR A 22 2.04 -1.60 -11.31
N GLU A 23 2.28 -2.72 -10.62
CA GLU A 23 3.08 -3.83 -11.15
C GLU A 23 2.29 -5.13 -11.03
N LEU A 24 2.40 -6.00 -12.03
CA LEU A 24 1.73 -7.30 -12.05
C LEU A 24 2.75 -8.42 -11.91
N PHE A 25 2.39 -9.43 -11.13
CA PHE A 25 3.25 -10.58 -10.86
C PHE A 25 2.48 -11.88 -11.05
N ALA A 26 3.21 -12.91 -11.49
CA ALA A 26 2.61 -14.22 -11.73
C ALA A 26 2.33 -15.00 -10.44
N THR A 27 3.04 -14.70 -9.36
CA THR A 27 2.89 -15.41 -8.08
C THR A 27 2.70 -14.43 -6.92
N TYR A 28 2.02 -14.91 -5.88
CA TYR A 28 1.85 -14.14 -4.66
C TYR A 28 3.20 -13.80 -4.02
N ASP A 29 4.11 -14.76 -3.97
CA ASP A 29 5.40 -14.57 -3.31
C ASP A 29 6.20 -13.43 -3.95
N LYS A 30 6.20 -13.34 -5.29
CA LYS A 30 6.90 -12.26 -5.99
C LYS A 30 6.23 -10.92 -5.74
N ALA A 31 4.90 -10.89 -5.76
CA ALA A 31 4.15 -9.68 -5.45
C ALA A 31 4.40 -9.24 -4.01
N PHE A 32 4.41 -10.18 -3.08
CA PHE A 32 4.68 -9.87 -1.67
C PHE A 32 6.08 -9.30 -1.48
N GLU A 33 7.07 -9.84 -2.16
CA GLU A 33 8.44 -9.32 -2.08
C GLU A 33 8.49 -7.84 -2.49
N ARG A 34 7.80 -7.49 -3.57
CA ARG A 34 7.73 -6.10 -4.02
C ARG A 34 6.93 -5.22 -3.05
N TYR A 35 5.78 -5.71 -2.59
CA TYR A 35 4.95 -5.02 -1.60
C TYR A 35 5.77 -4.72 -0.34
N ASN A 36 6.45 -5.73 0.18
CA ASN A 36 7.25 -5.59 1.38
C ASN A 36 8.41 -4.60 1.22
N GLN A 37 9.04 -4.60 0.04
CA GLN A 37 10.10 -3.64 -0.28
C GLN A 37 9.56 -2.21 -0.23
N LEU A 38 8.43 -1.96 -0.87
CA LEU A 38 7.81 -0.63 -0.89
C LEU A 38 7.41 -0.17 0.51
N VAL A 39 6.80 -1.06 1.29
CA VAL A 39 6.40 -0.75 2.67
C VAL A 39 7.62 -0.39 3.52
N ASN A 40 8.69 -1.18 3.41
CA ASN A 40 9.90 -0.92 4.18
C ASN A 40 10.58 0.40 3.79
N GLU A 41 10.60 0.73 2.52
CA GLU A 41 11.13 2.01 2.04
C GLU A 41 10.35 3.18 2.64
N GLU A 42 9.02 3.09 2.66
CA GLU A 42 8.19 4.13 3.22
C GLU A 42 8.32 4.23 4.75
N LYS A 43 8.39 3.11 5.44
CA LYS A 43 8.59 3.08 6.89
C LYS A 43 9.93 3.70 7.31
N ASN A 44 10.94 3.59 6.48
CA ASN A 44 12.29 4.10 6.75
C ASN A 44 12.52 5.51 6.24
N ASN A 45 11.49 6.18 5.74
CA ASN A 45 11.59 7.56 5.28
C ASN A 45 11.76 8.49 6.50
N GLU A 46 12.98 9.04 6.65
CA GLU A 46 13.34 9.88 7.79
C GLU A 46 12.59 11.22 7.82
N ASP A 47 12.15 11.68 6.67
CA ASP A 47 11.44 12.95 6.55
C ASP A 47 9.93 12.81 6.79
N GLY A 48 9.46 11.58 7.03
CA GLY A 48 8.05 11.31 7.19
C GLY A 48 7.59 11.39 8.63
N TRP A 49 6.71 12.31 8.92
CA TRP A 49 5.93 12.22 10.15
C TRP A 49 4.57 11.68 9.78
N VAL A 50 4.08 10.79 10.59
CA VAL A 50 2.84 10.11 10.29
C VAL A 50 1.80 10.53 11.31
N HIS A 51 0.77 11.22 10.84
CA HIS A 51 -0.28 11.74 11.70
C HIS A 51 -1.54 10.90 11.65
N ASP A 52 -1.96 10.54 10.46
CA ASP A 52 -3.23 9.85 10.22
C ASP A 52 -3.02 8.71 9.24
N VAL A 53 -3.97 7.79 9.16
CA VAL A 53 -3.93 6.69 8.19
C VAL A 53 -5.28 6.57 7.49
N PHE A 54 -5.25 6.09 6.24
CA PHE A 54 -6.45 5.72 5.52
C PHE A 54 -6.72 4.24 5.69
N LYS A 55 -7.96 3.89 5.98
CA LYS A 55 -8.40 2.49 5.94
C LYS A 55 -8.76 2.10 4.51
N PRO A 56 -8.83 0.78 4.20
CA PRO A 56 -9.22 0.33 2.86
C PRO A 56 -10.58 0.87 2.39
N ASN A 57 -11.48 1.19 3.29
CA ASN A 57 -12.81 1.74 2.97
C ASN A 57 -12.81 3.27 2.80
N GLY A 58 -11.64 3.90 2.84
CA GLY A 58 -11.50 5.34 2.70
C GLY A 58 -11.68 6.14 4.00
N THR A 59 -11.99 5.48 5.11
CA THR A 59 -12.12 6.16 6.41
C THR A 59 -10.74 6.58 6.91
N ILE A 60 -10.66 7.76 7.50
CA ILE A 60 -9.42 8.29 8.06
C ILE A 60 -9.39 8.05 9.57
N LEU A 61 -8.30 7.46 10.05
CA LEU A 61 -8.04 7.30 11.48
C LEU A 61 -6.99 8.31 11.92
N LYS A 62 -7.40 9.26 12.71
CA LYS A 62 -6.51 10.33 13.18
C LYS A 62 -5.63 9.86 14.34
N GLY A 63 -4.38 10.27 14.31
CA GLY A 63 -3.44 9.96 15.38
C GLY A 63 -2.78 8.60 15.29
N TYR A 64 -3.01 7.86 14.21
CA TYR A 64 -2.35 6.57 13.97
C TYR A 64 -1.21 6.76 12.98
N SER A 65 -0.10 6.10 13.27
CA SER A 65 1.09 6.24 12.43
C SER A 65 1.01 5.41 11.15
N VAL A 66 0.57 4.18 11.27
CA VAL A 66 0.58 3.22 10.17
C VAL A 66 -0.56 2.24 10.37
N GLU A 67 -1.20 1.85 9.28
CA GLU A 67 -2.24 0.82 9.31
C GLU A 67 -1.85 -0.28 8.32
N GLU A 68 -1.85 -1.51 8.80
CA GLU A 68 -1.61 -2.69 7.97
C GLU A 68 -2.80 -3.64 8.08
N TYR A 69 -3.24 -4.15 6.94
CA TYR A 69 -4.35 -5.12 6.86
C TYR A 69 -3.95 -6.30 6.00
N GLY A 70 -4.54 -7.42 6.30
CA GLY A 70 -4.36 -8.65 5.55
C GLY A 70 -3.37 -9.61 6.19
N ASN A 71 -3.45 -10.85 5.79
CA ASN A 71 -2.62 -11.93 6.33
C ASN A 71 -1.82 -12.58 5.19
N LYS A 72 -0.52 -12.36 5.20
CA LYS A 72 0.39 -12.92 4.20
C LYS A 72 0.38 -14.45 4.21
N GLU A 73 0.33 -15.06 5.39
CA GLU A 73 0.37 -16.52 5.53
C GLU A 73 -0.83 -17.19 4.84
N LYS A 74 -1.95 -16.50 4.80
CA LYS A 74 -3.15 -16.97 4.12
C LYS A 74 -3.24 -16.46 2.67
N GLN A 75 -2.21 -15.76 2.20
CA GLN A 75 -2.17 -15.14 0.87
C GLN A 75 -3.37 -14.25 0.59
N GLU A 76 -3.76 -13.49 1.61
CA GLU A 76 -4.84 -12.50 1.48
C GLU A 76 -4.34 -11.23 0.80
N ASP A 77 -5.27 -10.42 0.32
CA ASP A 77 -4.96 -9.07 -0.14
C ASP A 77 -4.35 -8.29 1.02
N LEU A 78 -3.32 -7.50 0.71
CA LEU A 78 -2.59 -6.73 1.72
C LEU A 78 -2.79 -5.23 1.48
N TYR A 79 -2.78 -4.48 2.55
CA TYR A 79 -2.95 -3.03 2.52
C TYR A 79 -2.09 -2.39 3.60
N TRP A 80 -1.36 -1.35 3.22
CA TRP A 80 -0.60 -0.51 4.15
C TRP A 80 -0.78 0.94 3.73
N SER A 81 -0.93 1.82 4.71
CA SER A 81 -1.06 3.25 4.41
C SER A 81 -0.46 4.12 5.48
N CYS A 82 -0.05 5.31 5.08
CA CYS A 82 0.32 6.38 6.00
C CYS A 82 -0.02 7.73 5.40
N VAL A 83 -0.23 8.70 6.26
CA VAL A 83 -0.40 10.10 5.90
C VAL A 83 0.64 10.89 6.68
N MET A 84 1.42 11.68 5.99
CA MET A 84 2.63 12.28 6.54
C MET A 84 2.49 13.76 6.89
N ASP A 85 1.31 14.37 6.67
CA ASP A 85 1.09 15.76 7.02
C ASP A 85 -0.37 16.03 7.40
N GLU A 86 -0.61 17.19 8.01
CA GLU A 86 -1.94 17.61 8.48
C GLU A 86 -2.92 17.92 7.35
N TRP A 87 -2.40 18.20 6.16
CA TRP A 87 -3.21 18.62 5.02
C TRP A 87 -3.52 17.47 4.06
N TYR A 88 -3.04 16.25 4.37
CA TYR A 88 -3.20 15.05 3.55
C TYR A 88 -2.56 15.18 2.15
N GLU A 89 -1.63 16.11 1.98
CA GLU A 89 -0.91 16.29 0.72
C GLU A 89 0.18 15.24 0.52
N TYR A 90 0.66 14.66 1.63
CA TYR A 90 1.70 13.62 1.62
C TYR A 90 1.09 12.33 2.11
N HIS A 91 0.88 11.39 1.22
CA HIS A 91 0.38 10.06 1.61
C HIS A 91 1.04 8.97 0.80
N SER A 92 1.02 7.76 1.36
CA SER A 92 1.43 6.53 0.68
C SER A 92 0.43 5.45 1.01
N ILE A 93 -0.08 4.79 -0.02
CA ILE A 93 -0.97 3.64 0.10
C ILE A 93 -0.40 2.54 -0.77
N ILE A 94 -0.07 1.40 -0.16
CA ILE A 94 0.52 0.26 -0.86
C ILE A 94 -0.41 -0.93 -0.69
N GLN A 95 -0.78 -1.56 -1.80
CA GLN A 95 -1.73 -2.67 -1.80
C GLN A 95 -1.20 -3.83 -2.62
N LEU A 96 -1.49 -5.04 -2.17
CA LEU A 96 -1.30 -6.26 -2.94
C LEU A 96 -2.67 -6.88 -3.13
N LYS A 97 -3.10 -7.07 -4.37
CA LYS A 97 -4.42 -7.59 -4.70
C LYS A 97 -4.31 -8.79 -5.64
N LYS A 98 -5.08 -9.82 -5.34
CA LYS A 98 -5.22 -10.96 -6.22
C LYS A 98 -6.32 -10.67 -7.25
N LEU A 99 -5.98 -10.76 -8.52
CA LEU A 99 -6.90 -10.50 -9.62
C LEU A 99 -7.11 -11.76 -10.44
N GLU A 100 -8.36 -12.05 -10.73
CA GLU A 100 -8.69 -13.17 -11.62
C GLU A 100 -8.53 -12.73 -13.08
N VAL A 101 -7.83 -13.55 -13.85
CA VAL A 101 -7.67 -13.32 -15.29
C VAL A 101 -8.85 -13.95 -16.03
N LYS A 102 -9.59 -13.14 -16.73
CA LYS A 102 -10.77 -13.58 -17.49
C LYS A 102 -10.44 -13.81 -18.96
#